data_870e136c18a4358002730ed81b05b153
#
_entry.id   870e136c18a4358002730ed81b05b153
#
_cell.length_a   1.000
_cell.length_b   1.000
_cell.length_c   1.000
_cell.angle_alpha   90.00
_cell.angle_beta   90.00
_cell.angle_gamma   90.00
#
_symmetry.space_group_name_H-M   'P 1'
#
loop_
_entity.id
_entity.type
_entity.pdbx_description
1 polymer ?
#
loop_
_entity_poly.entity_id
_entity_poly.type
_entity_poly.pdbx_seq_one_letter_code
_entity_poly.pdbx_strand_id
1 'polypeptide(L)'
;MNKKYERYINYIVNDIELPYLKSLEPYGLKQDEVVMVLSRVYNQPVTIKDNSVYNNQGNEIYREYSTGYWVKYEYDTDGNEIYYEDSYGYWTKREYNQYGKVIYVENSNGFIIDNR
;
A
#
# COMPACT_ATOMS: atom_id res chain seq x y z
N MET A 1 -18.78 15.42 0.29
CA MET A 1 -18.81 13.95 0.22
C MET A 1 -20.23 13.47 0.42
N ASN A 2 -20.64 12.43 -0.31
CA ASN A 2 -21.98 11.87 -0.21
C ASN A 2 -22.11 11.13 1.13
N LYS A 3 -23.08 11.55 1.97
CA LYS A 3 -23.32 10.95 3.29
C LYS A 3 -23.68 9.46 3.22
N LYS A 4 -24.21 9.00 2.07
CA LYS A 4 -24.53 7.59 1.85
C LYS A 4 -23.34 6.68 2.07
N TYR A 5 -22.13 7.14 1.69
CA TYR A 5 -20.93 6.34 1.75
C TYR A 5 -20.08 6.61 2.99
N GLU A 6 -20.34 7.70 3.71
CA GLU A 6 -19.52 8.09 4.86
C GLU A 6 -19.48 7.01 5.94
N ARG A 7 -20.61 6.38 6.18
CA ARG A 7 -20.74 5.27 7.14
C ARG A 7 -19.88 4.07 6.72
N TYR A 8 -19.92 3.73 5.42
CA TYR A 8 -19.11 2.63 4.89
C TYR A 8 -17.62 2.96 4.89
N ILE A 9 -17.27 4.20 4.57
CA ILE A 9 -15.89 4.66 4.58
C ILE A 9 -15.30 4.54 5.97
N ASN A 10 -16.02 4.98 7.00
CA ASN A 10 -15.55 4.90 8.38
C ASN A 10 -15.37 3.45 8.82
N TYR A 11 -16.30 2.59 8.49
CA TYR A 11 -16.20 1.17 8.78
C TYR A 11 -14.97 0.55 8.10
N ILE A 12 -14.80 0.80 6.83
CA ILE A 12 -13.71 0.22 6.03
C ILE A 12 -12.35 0.74 6.51
N VAL A 13 -12.23 2.04 6.79
CA VAL A 13 -10.98 2.63 7.27
C VAL A 13 -10.53 2.02 8.59
N ASN A 14 -11.47 1.69 9.47
CA ASN A 14 -11.15 1.16 10.79
C ASN A 14 -10.98 -0.35 10.83
N ASP A 15 -11.72 -1.08 9.98
CA ASP A 15 -11.82 -2.53 10.07
C ASP A 15 -11.29 -3.29 8.85
N ILE A 16 -10.89 -2.56 7.81
CA ILE A 16 -10.47 -3.21 6.57
C ILE A 16 -9.14 -3.95 6.76
N GLU A 17 -9.10 -5.16 6.22
CA GLU A 17 -7.90 -5.98 6.19
C GLU A 17 -7.53 -6.26 4.72
N LEU A 18 -6.27 -6.59 4.49
CA LEU A 18 -5.82 -7.01 3.18
C LEU A 18 -6.41 -8.37 2.82
N PRO A 19 -6.72 -8.63 1.56
CA PRO A 19 -6.53 -7.78 0.38
C PRO A 19 -7.62 -6.71 0.24
N TYR A 20 -7.23 -5.46 0.00
CA TYR A 20 -8.15 -4.31 0.00
C TYR A 20 -9.23 -4.40 -1.08
N LEU A 21 -8.82 -4.67 -2.32
CA LEU A 21 -9.76 -4.65 -3.45
C LEU A 21 -10.79 -5.76 -3.35
N LYS A 22 -10.34 -6.95 -2.96
CA LYS A 22 -11.22 -8.10 -2.77
C LYS A 22 -12.18 -7.89 -1.61
N SER A 23 -11.71 -7.27 -0.53
CA SER A 23 -12.54 -6.97 0.65
C SER A 23 -13.65 -5.98 0.34
N LEU A 24 -13.46 -5.13 -0.68
CA LEU A 24 -14.44 -4.12 -1.07
C LEU A 24 -15.47 -4.64 -2.08
N GLU A 25 -15.23 -5.77 -2.72
CA GLU A 25 -16.17 -6.35 -3.70
C GLU A 25 -17.59 -6.51 -3.16
N PRO A 26 -17.81 -7.05 -1.94
CA PRO A 26 -19.15 -7.27 -1.43
C PRO A 26 -19.97 -5.99 -1.25
N TYR A 27 -19.31 -4.83 -1.20
CA TYR A 27 -19.99 -3.54 -1.01
C TYR A 27 -20.52 -2.94 -2.31
N GLY A 28 -20.15 -3.53 -3.47
CA GLY A 28 -20.62 -3.08 -4.77
C GLY A 28 -20.16 -1.67 -5.12
N LEU A 29 -18.99 -1.25 -4.66
CA LEU A 29 -18.50 0.09 -4.89
C LEU A 29 -17.97 0.27 -6.31
N LYS A 30 -18.21 1.44 -6.89
CA LYS A 30 -17.63 1.83 -8.18
C LYS A 30 -16.15 2.19 -7.96
N GLN A 31 -15.37 2.23 -9.04
CA GLN A 31 -13.93 2.48 -8.95
C GLN A 31 -13.60 3.81 -8.29
N ASP A 32 -14.33 4.88 -8.60
CA ASP A 32 -14.11 6.19 -7.95
C ASP A 32 -14.40 6.15 -6.45
N GLU A 33 -15.36 5.33 -6.03
CA GLU A 33 -15.66 5.13 -4.62
C GLU A 33 -14.56 4.34 -3.91
N VAL A 34 -14.00 3.34 -4.59
CA VAL A 34 -12.86 2.57 -4.08
C VAL A 34 -11.64 3.48 -3.91
N VAL A 35 -11.36 4.35 -4.89
CA VAL A 35 -10.28 5.34 -4.79
C VAL A 35 -10.46 6.23 -3.56
N MET A 36 -11.68 6.69 -3.31
CA MET A 36 -11.98 7.53 -2.15
C MET A 36 -11.72 6.79 -0.83
N VAL A 37 -12.15 5.53 -0.74
CA VAL A 37 -11.92 4.70 0.45
C VAL A 37 -10.43 4.49 0.69
N LEU A 38 -9.69 4.10 -0.34
CA LEU A 38 -8.26 3.83 -0.18
C LEU A 38 -7.45 5.11 0.07
N SER A 39 -7.89 6.25 -0.46
CA SER A 39 -7.27 7.53 -0.12
C SER A 39 -7.39 7.84 1.37
N ARG A 40 -8.49 7.42 2.01
CA ARG A 40 -8.65 7.52 3.46
C ARG A 40 -7.75 6.55 4.20
N VAL A 41 -7.67 5.30 3.73
CA VAL A 41 -6.82 4.26 4.34
C VAL A 41 -5.36 4.69 4.35
N TYR A 42 -4.86 5.23 3.22
CA TYR A 42 -3.48 5.67 3.09
C TYR A 42 -3.24 7.09 3.56
N ASN A 43 -4.30 7.83 3.88
CA ASN A 43 -4.24 9.22 4.29
C ASN A 43 -3.52 10.11 3.27
N GLN A 44 -3.73 9.84 1.99
CA GLN A 44 -3.20 10.61 0.86
C GLN A 44 -4.00 10.30 -0.40
N PRO A 45 -4.01 11.20 -1.40
CA PRO A 45 -4.63 10.90 -2.68
C PRO A 45 -3.96 9.70 -3.34
N VAL A 46 -4.77 8.77 -3.85
CA VAL A 46 -4.27 7.61 -4.59
C VAL A 46 -5.00 7.51 -5.93
N THR A 47 -4.39 6.79 -6.87
CA THR A 47 -5.04 6.39 -8.12
C THR A 47 -5.03 4.86 -8.21
N ILE A 48 -6.03 4.31 -8.88
CA ILE A 48 -6.12 2.87 -9.10
C ILE A 48 -6.09 2.62 -10.60
N LYS A 49 -5.21 1.71 -11.02
CA LYS A 49 -5.18 1.24 -12.40
C LYS A 49 -5.02 -0.26 -12.36
N ASP A 50 -5.94 -0.98 -13.03
CA ASP A 50 -6.02 -2.42 -12.98
C ASP A 50 -6.16 -2.88 -11.52
N ASN A 51 -5.23 -3.68 -11.01
CA ASN A 51 -5.26 -4.15 -9.63
C ASN A 51 -4.18 -3.51 -8.77
N SER A 52 -3.71 -2.33 -9.17
CA SER A 52 -2.65 -1.60 -8.49
C SER A 52 -3.13 -0.26 -7.98
N VAL A 53 -2.56 0.15 -6.85
CA VAL A 53 -2.81 1.46 -6.24
C VAL A 53 -1.51 2.25 -6.30
N TYR A 54 -1.58 3.50 -6.75
CA TYR A 54 -0.44 4.39 -6.91
C TYR A 54 -0.60 5.60 -5.99
N ASN A 55 0.52 6.06 -5.42
CA ASN A 55 0.50 7.27 -4.61
C ASN A 55 0.46 8.54 -5.49
N ASN A 56 0.47 9.70 -4.84
CA ASN A 56 0.38 10.98 -5.52
C ASN A 56 1.58 11.27 -6.45
N GLN A 57 2.67 10.55 -6.26
CA GLN A 57 3.90 10.71 -7.06
C GLN A 57 3.99 9.68 -8.19
N GLY A 58 2.97 8.83 -8.33
CA GLY A 58 2.93 7.80 -9.37
C GLY A 58 3.67 6.51 -9.04
N ASN A 59 4.08 6.32 -7.80
CA ASN A 59 4.73 5.08 -7.36
C ASN A 59 3.68 4.08 -6.90
N GLU A 60 3.83 2.82 -7.31
CA GLU A 60 2.95 1.74 -6.88
C GLU A 60 3.14 1.46 -5.39
N ILE A 61 2.06 1.58 -4.61
CA ILE A 61 2.09 1.33 -3.16
C ILE A 61 1.38 0.03 -2.78
N TYR A 62 0.60 -0.56 -3.69
CA TYR A 62 -0.12 -1.78 -3.45
C TYR A 62 -0.50 -2.45 -4.77
N ARG A 63 -0.42 -3.77 -4.82
CA ARG A 63 -0.92 -4.56 -5.95
C ARG A 63 -1.61 -5.81 -5.41
N GLU A 64 -2.74 -6.17 -6.02
CA GLU A 64 -3.48 -7.37 -5.69
C GLU A 64 -3.61 -8.25 -6.93
N TYR A 65 -3.31 -9.53 -6.76
CA TYR A 65 -3.41 -10.50 -7.84
C TYR A 65 -4.73 -11.27 -7.74
N SER A 66 -5.18 -11.85 -8.86
CA SER A 66 -6.43 -12.58 -8.92
C SER A 66 -6.49 -13.79 -7.97
N THR A 67 -5.33 -14.31 -7.58
CA THR A 67 -5.19 -15.41 -6.64
C THR A 67 -5.40 -15.00 -5.18
N GLY A 68 -5.48 -13.69 -4.91
CA GLY A 68 -5.52 -13.15 -3.56
C GLY A 68 -4.15 -12.78 -3.01
N TYR A 69 -3.07 -13.12 -3.72
CA TYR A 69 -1.72 -12.68 -3.38
C TYR A 69 -1.65 -11.16 -3.52
N TRP A 70 -0.99 -10.50 -2.57
CA TRP A 70 -0.83 -9.06 -2.62
C TRP A 70 0.57 -8.66 -2.19
N VAL A 71 0.99 -7.48 -2.64
CA VAL A 71 2.25 -6.84 -2.24
C VAL A 71 1.98 -5.39 -1.91
N LYS A 72 2.75 -4.82 -0.98
CA LYS A 72 2.67 -3.39 -0.66
C LYS A 72 4.07 -2.81 -0.49
N TYR A 73 4.18 -1.52 -0.78
CA TYR A 73 5.44 -0.79 -0.78
C TYR A 73 5.29 0.54 -0.06
N GLU A 74 6.39 0.99 0.55
CA GLU A 74 6.51 2.36 1.05
C GLU A 74 7.78 2.98 0.50
N TYR A 75 7.75 4.29 0.30
CA TYR A 75 8.85 5.05 -0.31
C TYR A 75 9.22 6.23 0.56
N ASP A 76 10.50 6.65 0.48
CA ASP A 76 10.93 7.91 1.08
C ASP A 76 10.53 9.09 0.17
N THR A 77 10.88 10.32 0.60
CA THR A 77 10.52 11.52 -0.15
C THR A 77 11.23 11.63 -1.49
N ASP A 78 12.30 10.87 -1.69
CA ASP A 78 13.06 10.84 -2.95
C ASP A 78 12.58 9.73 -3.90
N GLY A 79 11.58 8.95 -3.47
CA GLY A 79 11.03 7.87 -4.28
C GLY A 79 11.78 6.54 -4.14
N ASN A 80 12.65 6.40 -3.17
CA ASN A 80 13.36 5.15 -2.91
C ASN A 80 12.49 4.23 -2.08
N GLU A 81 12.39 2.96 -2.46
CA GLU A 81 11.62 1.97 -1.72
C GLU A 81 12.29 1.67 -0.38
N ILE A 82 11.58 1.97 0.72
CA ILE A 82 12.09 1.75 2.09
C ILE A 82 11.45 0.55 2.76
N TYR A 83 10.32 0.06 2.26
CA TYR A 83 9.61 -1.08 2.83
C TYR A 83 8.87 -1.86 1.76
N TYR A 84 8.91 -3.18 1.86
CA TYR A 84 8.15 -4.12 1.04
C TYR A 84 7.55 -5.17 1.97
N GLU A 85 6.30 -5.55 1.71
CA GLU A 85 5.66 -6.65 2.42
C GLU A 85 4.71 -7.37 1.48
N ASP A 86 4.62 -8.69 1.59
CA ASP A 86 3.66 -9.46 0.79
C ASP A 86 2.76 -10.35 1.65
N SER A 87 1.77 -10.96 1.00
CA SER A 87 0.75 -11.77 1.68
C SER A 87 1.29 -13.05 2.30
N TYR A 88 2.51 -13.44 1.98
CA TYR A 88 3.16 -14.60 2.61
C TYR A 88 3.90 -14.23 3.89
N GLY A 89 3.87 -12.95 4.28
CA GLY A 89 4.54 -12.48 5.48
C GLY A 89 6.00 -12.09 5.29
N TYR A 90 6.52 -12.17 4.07
CA TYR A 90 7.87 -11.68 3.77
C TYR A 90 7.88 -10.16 3.76
N TRP A 91 8.89 -9.57 4.40
CA TRP A 91 9.08 -8.12 4.37
C TRP A 91 10.57 -7.77 4.27
N THR A 92 10.85 -6.61 3.74
CA THR A 92 12.21 -6.04 3.63
C THR A 92 12.16 -4.56 3.99
N LYS A 93 13.10 -4.12 4.83
CA LYS A 93 13.31 -2.70 5.18
C LYS A 93 14.63 -2.25 4.60
N ARG A 94 14.66 -1.01 4.07
CA ARG A 94 15.88 -0.41 3.52
C ARG A 94 16.02 1.02 3.97
N GLU A 95 17.28 1.45 4.13
CA GLU A 95 17.62 2.86 4.36
C GLU A 95 18.69 3.25 3.34
N TYR A 96 18.66 4.51 2.94
CA TYR A 96 19.54 5.07 1.91
C TYR A 96 20.26 6.29 2.45
N ASN A 97 21.50 6.52 1.94
CA ASN A 97 22.22 7.75 2.24
C ASN A 97 21.74 8.88 1.32
N GLN A 98 22.34 10.08 1.50
CA GLN A 98 21.98 11.26 0.71
C GLN A 98 22.24 11.10 -0.79
N TYR A 99 23.04 10.11 -1.20
CA TYR A 99 23.35 9.84 -2.59
C TYR A 99 22.46 8.75 -3.20
N GLY A 100 21.49 8.25 -2.44
CA GLY A 100 20.59 7.20 -2.91
C GLY A 100 21.19 5.79 -2.83
N LYS A 101 22.29 5.62 -2.12
CA LYS A 101 22.92 4.31 -1.94
C LYS A 101 22.35 3.62 -0.71
N VAL A 102 22.05 2.33 -0.82
CA VAL A 102 21.56 1.51 0.29
C VAL A 102 22.64 1.39 1.36
N ILE A 103 22.30 1.73 2.60
CA ILE A 103 23.21 1.62 3.76
C ILE A 103 22.68 0.65 4.82
N TYR A 104 21.45 0.21 4.70
CA TYR A 104 20.85 -0.75 5.61
C TYR A 104 19.82 -1.60 4.90
N VAL A 105 19.86 -2.90 5.13
CA VAL A 105 18.82 -3.85 4.66
C VAL A 105 18.54 -4.82 5.79
N GLU A 106 17.25 -5.06 6.06
CA GLU A 106 16.80 -6.08 6.99
C GLU A 106 15.59 -6.76 6.39
N ASN A 107 15.48 -8.07 6.49
CA ASN A 107 14.30 -8.79 6.02
C ASN A 107 13.75 -9.76 7.05
N SER A 108 12.58 -10.31 6.77
CA SER A 108 11.87 -11.22 7.67
C SER A 108 12.58 -12.55 7.92
N ASN A 109 13.57 -12.89 7.10
CA ASN A 109 14.38 -14.11 7.26
C ASN A 109 15.56 -13.89 8.21
N GLY A 110 15.70 -12.70 8.79
CA GLY A 110 16.80 -12.39 9.69
C GLY A 110 18.07 -11.91 9.01
N PHE A 111 18.04 -11.68 7.70
CA PHE A 111 19.18 -11.15 6.95
C PHE A 111 19.33 -9.67 7.27
N ILE A 112 20.56 -9.26 7.60
CA ILE A 112 20.85 -7.86 7.93
C ILE A 112 22.17 -7.45 7.29
N ILE A 113 22.15 -6.32 6.59
CA ILE A 113 23.35 -5.58 6.16
C ILE A 113 23.24 -4.20 6.79
N ASP A 114 24.23 -3.81 7.58
CA ASP A 114 24.23 -2.54 8.28
C ASP A 114 25.54 -1.80 8.02
N ASN A 115 25.47 -0.81 7.15
CA ASN A 115 26.58 0.06 6.79
C ASN A 115 26.36 1.51 7.24
N ARG A 116 25.48 1.68 8.22
CA ARG A 116 25.14 3.01 8.75
C ARG A 116 26.28 3.61 9.57
#